data_6c8980ecad22fd0359fc87ad56b56cbb
#
_entry.id   6c8980ecad22fd0359fc87ad56b56cbb
#
_cell.length_a   1.000
_cell.length_b   1.000
_cell.length_c   1.000
_cell.angle_alpha   90.00
_cell.angle_beta   90.00
_cell.angle_gamma   90.00
#
_symmetry.space_group_name_H-M   'P 1'
#
loop_
_entity.id
_entity.type
_entity.pdbx_description
1 polymer ?
#
loop_
_entity_poly.entity_id
_entity_poly.type
_entity_poly.pdbx_seq_one_letter_code
_entity_poly.pdbx_strand_id
1 'polypeptide(L)'
;MEDRTRLLGAVGLTVAMFLLVQLGALALVEPFQRAGYQQVENPSDPTNSLLYVGAVLVLTAAMLAIIKLDVQWLLRGGIILTSGLLSWYVFSVVMPAGLAVTVDGAAVNVLAIGAALAVSVALLVHPEWYVIDATGVIIGAGAAGLFGISFGLLPAILLLGVLAIYDAISVYGTEHMLTLASGVMDLKIPVVFVVPMTLSYSYLDAGDDSDGDDDGPADTESSVDDAEDAVANPDGADADHPEAERPDITDRDAIFIGLGDAVMPTVMVASAAFFAEAEPLVSGIALNLPALTSLLGTMAGLLVLLWMVLKGRAHAGLPLLNGGAIGGYLIGALASGLTLTQALGL
;
A
#
# COMPACT_ATOMS: atom_id res chain seq x y z
N MET A 1 -28.14 3.80 13.71
CA MET A 1 -28.29 3.49 12.27
C MET A 1 -27.29 4.27 11.43
N GLU A 2 -26.99 5.51 11.77
CA GLU A 2 -25.97 6.33 11.08
C GLU A 2 -24.57 5.74 11.12
N ASP A 3 -24.10 5.27 12.26
CA ASP A 3 -22.76 4.71 12.42
C ASP A 3 -22.51 3.48 11.55
N ARG A 4 -23.53 2.61 11.42
CA ARG A 4 -23.43 1.45 10.53
C ARG A 4 -23.34 1.84 9.06
N THR A 5 -24.01 2.90 8.68
CA THR A 5 -23.97 3.42 7.30
C THR A 5 -22.61 4.05 7.00
N ARG A 6 -22.05 4.83 7.94
CA ARG A 6 -20.70 5.39 7.85
C ARG A 6 -19.64 4.30 7.73
N LEU A 7 -19.72 3.28 8.57
CA LEU A 7 -18.82 2.13 8.55
C LEU A 7 -18.86 1.39 7.21
N LEU A 8 -20.08 1.10 6.70
CA LEU A 8 -20.24 0.46 5.39
C LEU A 8 -19.72 1.34 4.25
N GLY A 9 -19.86 2.66 4.36
CA GLY A 9 -19.29 3.63 3.42
C GLY A 9 -17.76 3.56 3.39
N ALA A 10 -17.12 3.57 4.57
CA ALA A 10 -15.67 3.47 4.71
C ALA A 10 -15.14 2.13 4.15
N VAL A 11 -15.77 1.01 4.50
CA VAL A 11 -15.43 -0.31 3.93
C VAL A 11 -15.58 -0.32 2.41
N GLY A 12 -16.68 0.25 1.89
CA GLY A 12 -16.93 0.35 0.45
C GLY A 12 -15.88 1.19 -0.27
N LEU A 13 -15.46 2.33 0.31
CA LEU A 13 -14.41 3.18 -0.23
C LEU A 13 -13.06 2.47 -0.24
N THR A 14 -12.70 1.78 0.84
CA THR A 14 -11.47 0.97 0.90
C THR A 14 -11.44 -0.08 -0.20
N VAL A 15 -12.51 -0.87 -0.32
CA VAL A 15 -12.63 -1.91 -1.36
C VAL A 15 -12.54 -1.29 -2.75
N ALA A 16 -13.17 -0.14 -2.98
CA ALA A 16 -13.10 0.57 -4.26
C ALA A 16 -11.68 1.04 -4.59
N MET A 17 -10.93 1.60 -3.62
CA MET A 17 -9.55 2.03 -3.84
C MET A 17 -8.63 0.86 -4.18
N PHE A 18 -8.70 -0.25 -3.45
CA PHE A 18 -7.95 -1.46 -3.77
C PHE A 18 -8.27 -2.00 -5.17
N LEU A 19 -9.56 -2.03 -5.50
CA LEU A 19 -9.99 -2.45 -6.83
C LEU A 19 -9.48 -1.52 -7.94
N LEU A 20 -9.50 -0.20 -7.71
CA LEU A 20 -8.97 0.79 -8.66
C LEU A 20 -7.46 0.63 -8.87
N VAL A 21 -6.68 0.37 -7.80
CA VAL A 21 -5.25 0.08 -7.91
C VAL A 21 -5.02 -1.18 -8.75
N GLN A 22 -5.75 -2.26 -8.50
CA GLN A 22 -5.60 -3.52 -9.24
C GLN A 22 -6.01 -3.39 -10.71
N LEU A 23 -7.17 -2.81 -10.99
CA LEU A 23 -7.64 -2.60 -12.36
C LEU A 23 -6.75 -1.59 -13.11
N GLY A 24 -6.29 -0.55 -12.42
CA GLY A 24 -5.34 0.41 -12.95
C GLY A 24 -4.01 -0.24 -13.34
N ALA A 25 -3.45 -1.08 -12.46
CA ALA A 25 -2.23 -1.83 -12.74
C ALA A 25 -2.40 -2.75 -13.95
N LEU A 26 -3.50 -3.51 -14.04
CA LEU A 26 -3.82 -4.37 -15.19
C LEU A 26 -3.94 -3.58 -16.50
N ALA A 27 -4.55 -2.40 -16.44
CA ALA A 27 -4.66 -1.52 -17.62
C ALA A 27 -3.30 -0.94 -18.06
N LEU A 28 -2.33 -0.84 -17.14
CA LEU A 28 -1.00 -0.30 -17.41
C LEU A 28 0.02 -1.36 -17.88
N VAL A 29 -0.23 -2.67 -17.69
CA VAL A 29 0.68 -3.75 -18.04
C VAL A 29 1.14 -3.65 -19.52
N GLU A 30 0.20 -3.68 -20.48
CA GLU A 30 0.54 -3.59 -21.88
C GLU A 30 1.15 -2.23 -22.30
N PRO A 31 0.61 -1.06 -21.88
CA PRO A 31 1.23 0.23 -22.15
C PRO A 31 2.68 0.32 -21.65
N PHE A 32 2.96 -0.14 -20.44
CA PHE A 32 4.31 -0.14 -19.88
C PHE A 32 5.26 -1.07 -20.63
N GLN A 33 4.79 -2.25 -21.01
CA GLN A 33 5.57 -3.17 -21.85
C GLN A 33 5.94 -2.52 -23.18
N ARG A 34 4.96 -1.91 -23.87
CA ARG A 34 5.18 -1.24 -25.17
C ARG A 34 6.13 -0.06 -25.06
N ALA A 35 6.13 0.63 -23.91
CA ALA A 35 7.04 1.74 -23.63
C ALA A 35 8.45 1.27 -23.23
N GLY A 36 8.67 -0.03 -23.02
CA GLY A 36 9.97 -0.58 -22.62
C GLY A 36 10.33 -0.29 -21.16
N TYR A 37 9.33 -0.13 -20.27
CA TYR A 37 9.53 0.23 -18.88
C TYR A 37 9.85 -0.95 -17.95
N GLN A 38 10.13 -2.12 -18.52
CA GLN A 38 10.61 -3.27 -17.75
C GLN A 38 11.95 -2.95 -17.10
N GLN A 39 12.04 -3.10 -15.77
CA GLN A 39 13.18 -2.62 -14.97
C GLN A 39 14.34 -3.62 -14.88
N VAL A 40 14.12 -4.89 -15.18
CA VAL A 40 15.10 -5.96 -15.05
C VAL A 40 15.24 -6.75 -16.36
N GLU A 41 16.48 -7.16 -16.70
CA GLU A 41 16.76 -7.93 -17.91
C GLU A 41 16.24 -9.37 -17.82
N ASN A 42 16.29 -9.98 -16.62
CA ASN A 42 15.79 -11.34 -16.38
C ASN A 42 14.73 -11.34 -15.26
N PRO A 43 13.46 -11.16 -15.57
CA PRO A 43 12.38 -11.12 -14.59
C PRO A 43 12.19 -12.40 -13.77
N SER A 44 12.60 -13.55 -14.31
CA SER A 44 12.44 -14.86 -13.65
C SER A 44 13.54 -15.16 -12.63
N ASP A 45 14.56 -14.32 -12.50
CA ASP A 45 15.64 -14.53 -11.55
C ASP A 45 15.17 -14.26 -10.10
N PRO A 46 15.18 -15.26 -9.19
CA PRO A 46 14.79 -15.07 -7.80
C PRO A 46 15.66 -14.05 -7.04
N THR A 47 16.88 -13.77 -7.52
CA THR A 47 17.79 -12.78 -6.94
C THR A 47 17.16 -11.38 -6.93
N ASN A 48 16.27 -11.07 -7.89
CA ASN A 48 15.56 -9.80 -7.95
C ASN A 48 14.75 -9.55 -6.67
N SER A 49 14.08 -10.59 -6.14
CA SER A 49 13.29 -10.47 -4.91
C SER A 49 14.17 -10.22 -3.70
N LEU A 50 15.33 -10.89 -3.61
CA LEU A 50 16.29 -10.68 -2.52
C LEU A 50 16.87 -9.28 -2.55
N LEU A 51 17.25 -8.79 -3.74
CA LEU A 51 17.75 -7.42 -3.92
C LEU A 51 16.69 -6.39 -3.52
N TYR A 52 15.43 -6.62 -3.90
CA TYR A 52 14.33 -5.73 -3.54
C TYR A 52 14.06 -5.72 -2.03
N VAL A 53 14.00 -6.88 -1.39
CA VAL A 53 13.86 -6.98 0.08
C VAL A 53 15.02 -6.27 0.77
N GLY A 54 16.26 -6.48 0.30
CA GLY A 54 17.43 -5.76 0.80
C GLY A 54 17.30 -4.25 0.67
N ALA A 55 16.84 -3.77 -0.49
CA ALA A 55 16.61 -2.35 -0.74
C ALA A 55 15.52 -1.78 0.20
N VAL A 56 14.41 -2.51 0.42
CA VAL A 56 13.36 -2.11 1.37
C VAL A 56 13.92 -1.98 2.79
N LEU A 57 14.74 -2.94 3.25
CA LEU A 57 15.35 -2.88 4.59
C LEU A 57 16.31 -1.68 4.73
N VAL A 58 17.13 -1.42 3.71
CA VAL A 58 18.03 -0.25 3.68
C VAL A 58 17.23 1.04 3.71
N LEU A 59 16.15 1.14 2.90
CA LEU A 59 15.29 2.31 2.85
C LEU A 59 14.57 2.52 4.19
N THR A 60 14.09 1.46 4.82
CA THR A 60 13.48 1.51 6.16
C THR A 60 14.47 2.03 7.20
N ALA A 61 15.71 1.53 7.20
CA ALA A 61 16.75 2.01 8.09
C ALA A 61 17.11 3.48 7.84
N ALA A 62 17.18 3.89 6.56
CA ALA A 62 17.40 5.29 6.18
C ALA A 62 16.27 6.20 6.66
N MET A 63 15.01 5.76 6.50
CA MET A 63 13.83 6.49 6.94
C MET A 63 13.82 6.67 8.47
N LEU A 64 14.12 5.62 9.22
CA LEU A 64 14.28 5.70 10.69
C LEU A 64 15.40 6.66 11.09
N ALA A 65 16.51 6.66 10.37
CA ALA A 65 17.62 7.59 10.62
C ALA A 65 17.20 9.04 10.37
N ILE A 66 16.46 9.32 9.30
CA ILE A 66 15.95 10.66 8.97
C ILE A 66 14.97 11.16 10.05
N ILE A 67 14.07 10.28 10.54
CA ILE A 67 13.14 10.60 11.62
C ILE A 67 13.92 10.93 12.92
N LYS A 68 14.92 10.11 13.29
CA LYS A 68 15.76 10.35 14.47
C LYS A 68 16.62 11.62 14.37
N LEU A 69 16.96 12.07 13.17
CA LEU A 69 17.74 13.28 12.92
C LEU A 69 16.86 14.54 12.81
N ASP A 70 15.53 14.40 12.94
CA ASP A 70 14.53 15.46 12.82
C ASP A 70 14.60 16.23 11.49
N VAL A 71 14.91 15.52 10.39
CA VAL A 71 14.99 16.07 9.02
C VAL A 71 13.80 15.60 8.19
N GLN A 72 12.60 15.62 8.76
CA GLN A 72 11.36 15.08 8.17
C GLN A 72 10.99 15.75 6.84
N TRP A 73 11.38 17.04 6.63
CA TRP A 73 11.17 17.73 5.35
C TRP A 73 11.80 16.99 4.16
N LEU A 74 12.92 16.27 4.41
CA LEU A 74 13.60 15.47 3.38
C LEU A 74 12.76 14.26 2.97
N LEU A 75 12.09 13.60 3.94
CA LEU A 75 11.15 12.51 3.64
C LEU A 75 9.96 13.01 2.84
N ARG A 76 9.33 14.09 3.28
CA ARG A 76 8.20 14.70 2.57
C ARG A 76 8.58 15.08 1.14
N GLY A 77 9.70 15.78 0.96
CA GLY A 77 10.19 16.16 -0.36
C GLY A 77 10.52 14.96 -1.25
N GLY A 78 11.19 13.94 -0.70
CA GLY A 78 11.53 12.71 -1.41
C GLY A 78 10.30 11.93 -1.87
N ILE A 79 9.29 11.81 -1.02
CA ILE A 79 8.04 11.09 -1.35
C ILE A 79 7.23 11.84 -2.40
N ILE A 80 7.11 13.17 -2.30
CA ILE A 80 6.41 13.98 -3.31
C ILE A 80 7.13 13.91 -4.66
N LEU A 81 8.47 13.96 -4.66
CA LEU A 81 9.26 13.80 -5.87
C LEU A 81 9.06 12.42 -6.51
N THR A 82 9.11 11.37 -5.71
CA THR A 82 8.89 9.99 -6.17
C THR A 82 7.45 9.80 -6.68
N SER A 83 6.47 10.39 -6.00
CA SER A 83 5.07 10.38 -6.43
C SER A 83 4.88 11.08 -7.77
N GLY A 84 5.54 12.22 -7.97
CA GLY A 84 5.56 12.92 -9.25
C GLY A 84 6.20 12.09 -10.36
N LEU A 85 7.33 11.43 -10.07
CA LEU A 85 8.02 10.56 -11.02
C LEU A 85 7.16 9.35 -11.42
N LEU A 86 6.56 8.65 -10.45
CA LEU A 86 5.65 7.54 -10.74
C LEU A 86 4.42 7.99 -11.52
N SER A 87 3.83 9.13 -11.15
CA SER A 87 2.73 9.73 -11.90
C SER A 87 3.13 10.05 -13.35
N TRP A 88 4.34 10.53 -13.57
CA TRP A 88 4.86 10.75 -14.92
C TRP A 88 4.96 9.45 -15.73
N TYR A 89 5.44 8.35 -15.15
CA TYR A 89 5.43 7.04 -15.83
C TYR A 89 4.02 6.64 -16.26
N VAL A 90 3.04 6.78 -15.39
CA VAL A 90 1.63 6.47 -15.67
C VAL A 90 1.10 7.38 -16.79
N PHE A 91 1.22 8.70 -16.63
CA PHE A 91 0.68 9.66 -17.59
C PHE A 91 1.39 9.60 -18.95
N SER A 92 2.67 9.22 -19.00
CA SER A 92 3.43 9.08 -20.25
C SER A 92 2.85 8.03 -21.19
N VAL A 93 2.18 7.00 -20.66
CA VAL A 93 1.57 5.92 -21.43
C VAL A 93 0.04 6.05 -21.58
N VAL A 94 -0.61 6.78 -20.66
CA VAL A 94 -2.07 6.96 -20.68
C VAL A 94 -2.48 8.17 -21.51
N MET A 95 -1.70 9.26 -21.46
CA MET A 95 -2.05 10.48 -22.17
C MET A 95 -1.70 10.42 -23.65
N PRO A 96 -2.60 10.94 -24.52
CA PRO A 96 -2.33 10.98 -25.95
C PRO A 96 -1.10 11.83 -26.26
N ALA A 97 -0.28 11.37 -27.20
CA ALA A 97 0.96 12.03 -27.64
C ALA A 97 0.74 13.34 -28.45
N GLY A 98 -0.43 13.99 -28.31
CA GLY A 98 -0.84 15.14 -29.11
C GLY A 98 0.04 16.41 -28.94
N LEU A 99 0.85 16.49 -27.88
CA LEU A 99 1.80 17.58 -27.61
C LEU A 99 3.16 16.99 -27.24
N ALA A 100 3.72 16.12 -28.10
CA ALA A 100 5.07 15.62 -27.93
C ALA A 100 6.09 16.66 -28.46
N VAL A 101 7.05 17.01 -27.63
CA VAL A 101 8.23 17.84 -28.01
C VAL A 101 9.45 16.92 -28.05
N THR A 102 10.23 17.03 -29.12
CA THR A 102 11.48 16.26 -29.23
C THR A 102 12.59 16.96 -28.47
N VAL A 103 13.09 16.32 -27.41
CA VAL A 103 14.26 16.79 -26.65
C VAL A 103 15.36 15.74 -26.82
N ASP A 104 16.50 16.12 -27.35
CA ASP A 104 17.65 15.23 -27.63
C ASP A 104 17.29 13.93 -28.40
N GLY A 105 16.34 14.03 -29.34
CA GLY A 105 15.89 12.89 -30.15
C GLY A 105 14.84 12.00 -29.49
N ALA A 106 14.49 12.21 -28.22
CA ALA A 106 13.41 11.52 -27.53
C ALA A 106 12.11 12.33 -27.59
N ALA A 107 10.99 11.70 -27.94
CA ALA A 107 9.68 12.33 -27.92
C ALA A 107 9.16 12.39 -26.47
N VAL A 108 9.10 13.57 -25.90
CA VAL A 108 8.62 13.83 -24.52
C VAL A 108 7.20 14.36 -24.56
N ASN A 109 6.28 13.68 -23.88
CA ASN A 109 4.88 14.09 -23.77
C ASN A 109 4.74 15.21 -22.73
N VAL A 110 4.54 16.45 -23.20
CA VAL A 110 4.41 17.64 -22.33
C VAL A 110 3.19 17.57 -21.44
N LEU A 111 2.08 16.95 -21.91
CA LEU A 111 0.88 16.77 -21.10
C LEU A 111 1.14 15.85 -19.90
N ALA A 112 1.91 14.78 -20.11
CA ALA A 112 2.28 13.85 -19.05
C ALA A 112 3.13 14.53 -17.96
N ILE A 113 4.11 15.36 -18.38
CA ILE A 113 4.90 16.15 -17.44
C ILE A 113 4.02 17.16 -16.68
N GLY A 114 3.15 17.88 -17.40
CA GLY A 114 2.23 18.85 -16.79
C GLY A 114 1.31 18.19 -15.76
N ALA A 115 0.77 17.02 -16.06
CA ALA A 115 -0.08 16.26 -15.14
C ALA A 115 0.69 15.73 -13.92
N ALA A 116 1.90 15.23 -14.11
CA ALA A 116 2.76 14.78 -13.00
C ALA A 116 3.15 15.94 -12.08
N LEU A 117 3.50 17.09 -12.65
CA LEU A 117 3.75 18.32 -11.88
C LEU A 117 2.49 18.79 -11.14
N ALA A 118 1.31 18.71 -11.76
CA ALA A 118 0.05 19.07 -11.11
C ALA A 118 -0.21 18.19 -9.88
N VAL A 119 0.05 16.89 -9.96
CA VAL A 119 -0.03 15.97 -8.82
C VAL A 119 0.94 16.37 -7.72
N SER A 120 2.21 16.63 -8.05
CA SER A 120 3.23 17.05 -7.07
C SER A 120 2.87 18.38 -6.41
N VAL A 121 2.37 19.35 -7.17
CA VAL A 121 1.94 20.65 -6.65
C VAL A 121 0.69 20.50 -5.77
N ALA A 122 -0.28 19.67 -6.18
CA ALA A 122 -1.47 19.42 -5.38
C ALA A 122 -1.12 18.82 -4.01
N LEU A 123 -0.19 17.85 -3.96
CA LEU A 123 0.32 17.26 -2.71
C LEU A 123 1.09 18.26 -1.84
N LEU A 124 1.79 19.24 -2.47
CA LEU A 124 2.53 20.26 -1.72
C LEU A 124 1.61 21.32 -1.11
N VAL A 125 0.61 21.78 -1.90
CA VAL A 125 -0.21 22.96 -1.58
C VAL A 125 -1.48 22.58 -0.84
N HIS A 126 -2.07 21.44 -1.17
CA HIS A 126 -3.39 21.03 -0.67
C HIS A 126 -3.46 19.52 -0.41
N PRO A 127 -2.72 18.99 0.61
CA PRO A 127 -2.67 17.56 0.92
C PRO A 127 -3.94 17.09 1.67
N GLU A 128 -5.11 17.29 1.08
CA GLU A 128 -6.38 16.76 1.57
C GLU A 128 -6.53 15.26 1.27
N TRP A 129 -7.36 14.57 2.03
CA TRP A 129 -7.54 13.13 1.94
C TRP A 129 -7.84 12.66 0.50
N TYR A 130 -8.70 13.36 -0.23
CA TYR A 130 -9.04 12.99 -1.62
C TYR A 130 -7.88 13.20 -2.61
N VAL A 131 -6.99 14.18 -2.37
CA VAL A 131 -5.77 14.40 -3.17
C VAL A 131 -4.76 13.28 -2.89
N ILE A 132 -4.59 12.92 -1.62
CA ILE A 132 -3.72 11.85 -1.17
C ILE A 132 -4.19 10.51 -1.75
N ASP A 133 -5.49 10.21 -1.64
CA ASP A 133 -6.07 8.95 -2.11
C ASP A 133 -6.05 8.84 -3.64
N ALA A 134 -6.44 9.90 -4.36
CA ALA A 134 -6.37 9.91 -5.82
C ALA A 134 -4.93 9.71 -6.32
N THR A 135 -3.97 10.39 -5.69
CA THR A 135 -2.55 10.20 -5.99
C THR A 135 -2.11 8.78 -5.63
N GLY A 136 -2.51 8.29 -4.46
CA GLY A 136 -2.22 6.93 -3.99
C GLY A 136 -2.70 5.87 -4.98
N VAL A 137 -3.89 6.01 -5.54
CA VAL A 137 -4.40 5.10 -6.60
C VAL A 137 -3.54 5.17 -7.86
N ILE A 138 -3.18 6.38 -8.33
CA ILE A 138 -2.35 6.56 -9.54
C ILE A 138 -0.97 5.93 -9.36
N ILE A 139 -0.26 6.30 -8.28
CA ILE A 139 1.08 5.80 -8.02
C ILE A 139 1.08 4.32 -7.63
N GLY A 140 0.06 3.86 -6.91
CA GLY A 140 -0.11 2.46 -6.55
C GLY A 140 -0.33 1.58 -7.78
N ALA A 141 -1.22 1.98 -8.68
CA ALA A 141 -1.43 1.28 -9.95
C ALA A 141 -0.16 1.29 -10.82
N GLY A 142 0.52 2.45 -10.90
CA GLY A 142 1.78 2.59 -11.63
C GLY A 142 2.89 1.71 -11.07
N ALA A 143 3.13 1.76 -9.77
CA ALA A 143 4.13 0.94 -9.10
C ALA A 143 3.84 -0.55 -9.27
N ALA A 144 2.60 -1.00 -8.97
CA ALA A 144 2.21 -2.40 -9.11
C ALA A 144 2.34 -2.90 -10.56
N GLY A 145 1.97 -2.06 -11.55
CA GLY A 145 2.14 -2.39 -12.97
C GLY A 145 3.60 -2.52 -13.38
N LEU A 146 4.47 -1.56 -13.00
CA LEU A 146 5.92 -1.59 -13.28
C LEU A 146 6.62 -2.78 -12.64
N PHE A 147 6.32 -3.05 -11.36
CA PHE A 147 6.85 -4.23 -10.67
C PHE A 147 6.29 -5.52 -11.26
N GLY A 148 4.99 -5.56 -11.60
CA GLY A 148 4.34 -6.72 -12.17
C GLY A 148 4.97 -7.17 -13.49
N ILE A 149 5.36 -6.26 -14.39
CA ILE A 149 6.08 -6.62 -15.63
C ILE A 149 7.57 -6.88 -15.43
N SER A 150 8.13 -6.51 -14.27
CA SER A 150 9.55 -6.64 -13.95
C SER A 150 9.87 -7.86 -13.09
N PHE A 151 8.90 -8.38 -12.34
CA PHE A 151 9.04 -9.56 -11.50
C PHE A 151 8.25 -10.73 -12.09
N GLY A 152 8.94 -11.78 -12.53
CA GLY A 152 8.32 -13.03 -12.94
C GLY A 152 7.55 -13.69 -11.79
N LEU A 153 6.85 -14.78 -12.11
CA LEU A 153 5.93 -15.45 -11.17
C LEU A 153 6.63 -15.90 -9.87
N LEU A 154 7.78 -16.58 -9.98
CA LEU A 154 8.52 -17.05 -8.81
C LEU A 154 9.06 -15.89 -7.96
N PRO A 155 9.77 -14.89 -8.52
CA PRO A 155 10.19 -13.72 -7.78
C PRO A 155 9.03 -12.98 -7.10
N ALA A 156 7.89 -12.83 -7.75
CA ALA A 156 6.70 -12.19 -7.16
C ALA A 156 6.18 -12.98 -5.96
N ILE A 157 6.02 -14.30 -6.07
CA ILE A 157 5.60 -15.18 -4.96
C ILE A 157 6.58 -15.09 -3.79
N LEU A 158 7.89 -15.15 -4.06
CA LEU A 158 8.92 -15.03 -3.02
C LEU A 158 8.88 -13.69 -2.33
N LEU A 159 8.78 -12.60 -3.10
CA LEU A 159 8.68 -11.25 -2.55
C LEU A 159 7.47 -11.10 -1.62
N LEU A 160 6.29 -11.49 -2.09
CA LEU A 160 5.06 -11.39 -1.31
C LEU A 160 5.11 -12.27 -0.07
N GLY A 161 5.67 -13.48 -0.18
CA GLY A 161 5.82 -14.40 0.95
C GLY A 161 6.75 -13.85 2.02
N VAL A 162 7.92 -13.34 1.63
CA VAL A 162 8.89 -12.74 2.58
C VAL A 162 8.29 -11.50 3.24
N LEU A 163 7.64 -10.62 2.50
CA LEU A 163 7.02 -9.42 3.08
C LEU A 163 5.86 -9.78 4.01
N ALA A 164 5.06 -10.80 3.71
CA ALA A 164 4.01 -11.27 4.60
C ALA A 164 4.57 -11.82 5.93
N ILE A 165 5.67 -12.57 5.88
CA ILE A 165 6.34 -13.06 7.09
C ILE A 165 6.95 -11.89 7.88
N TYR A 166 7.59 -10.94 7.19
CA TYR A 166 8.17 -9.76 7.82
C TYR A 166 7.09 -8.91 8.53
N ASP A 167 5.94 -8.66 7.87
CA ASP A 167 4.82 -7.93 8.44
C ASP A 167 4.24 -8.66 9.67
N ALA A 168 4.06 -9.98 9.59
CA ALA A 168 3.60 -10.77 10.73
C ALA A 168 4.56 -10.67 11.93
N ILE A 169 5.87 -10.77 11.70
CA ILE A 169 6.87 -10.62 12.76
C ILE A 169 6.86 -9.19 13.33
N SER A 170 6.74 -8.17 12.47
CA SER A 170 6.72 -6.77 12.88
C SER A 170 5.51 -6.42 13.74
N VAL A 171 4.33 -6.95 13.41
CA VAL A 171 3.08 -6.68 14.15
C VAL A 171 2.99 -7.48 15.44
N TYR A 172 3.42 -8.76 15.42
CA TYR A 172 3.23 -9.64 16.57
C TYR A 172 4.48 -9.78 17.46
N GLY A 173 5.65 -9.34 16.98
CA GLY A 173 6.94 -9.56 17.66
C GLY A 173 7.70 -8.31 18.07
N THR A 174 7.37 -7.12 17.52
CA THR A 174 8.12 -5.89 17.80
C THR A 174 7.22 -4.66 17.84
N GLU A 175 7.46 -3.74 18.76
CA GLU A 175 6.71 -2.47 18.89
C GLU A 175 7.20 -1.38 17.91
N HIS A 176 8.18 -1.69 17.05
CA HIS A 176 8.80 -0.73 16.11
C HIS A 176 7.80 -0.14 15.10
N MET A 177 6.72 -0.83 14.83
CA MET A 177 5.70 -0.37 13.88
C MET A 177 4.91 0.86 14.37
N LEU A 178 4.71 0.99 15.68
CA LEU A 178 4.02 2.14 16.27
C LEU A 178 4.82 3.43 16.07
N THR A 179 6.14 3.38 16.28
CA THR A 179 7.04 4.53 16.10
C THR A 179 7.15 4.97 14.64
N LEU A 180 7.13 4.02 13.68
CA LEU A 180 7.12 4.34 12.26
C LEU A 180 5.79 4.93 11.80
N ALA A 181 4.68 4.37 12.28
CA ALA A 181 3.35 4.82 11.89
C ALA A 181 3.08 6.25 12.35
N SER A 182 3.41 6.60 13.60
CA SER A 182 3.25 7.96 14.12
C SER A 182 4.10 8.97 13.32
N GLY A 183 5.39 8.68 13.10
CA GLY A 183 6.28 9.59 12.36
C GLY A 183 5.90 9.80 10.89
N VAL A 184 5.16 8.86 10.27
CA VAL A 184 4.70 8.97 8.88
C VAL A 184 3.36 9.69 8.78
N MET A 185 2.46 9.51 9.74
CA MET A 185 1.14 10.17 9.74
C MET A 185 1.26 11.70 9.81
N ASP A 186 2.23 12.22 10.57
CA ASP A 186 2.46 13.67 10.72
C ASP A 186 2.94 14.34 9.41
N LEU A 187 3.46 13.57 8.44
CA LEU A 187 4.03 14.12 7.21
C LEU A 187 2.99 14.48 6.13
N LYS A 188 1.71 14.09 6.29
CA LYS A 188 0.62 14.33 5.30
C LYS A 188 1.02 13.99 3.87
N ILE A 189 1.45 12.75 3.63
CA ILE A 189 2.02 12.26 2.36
C ILE A 189 1.24 11.05 1.83
N PRO A 190 1.27 10.77 0.50
CA PRO A 190 0.50 9.70 -0.13
C PRO A 190 1.12 8.30 0.09
N VAL A 191 1.48 7.97 1.33
CA VAL A 191 1.96 6.62 1.74
C VAL A 191 0.83 5.80 2.35
N VAL A 192 -0.25 6.48 2.74
CA VAL A 192 -1.46 5.87 3.31
C VAL A 192 -2.68 6.33 2.55
N PHE A 193 -3.68 5.48 2.46
CA PHE A 193 -5.04 5.86 2.12
C PHE A 193 -5.74 6.40 3.36
N VAL A 194 -6.44 7.51 3.20
CA VAL A 194 -7.21 8.17 4.27
C VAL A 194 -8.69 7.97 4.00
N VAL A 195 -9.31 7.05 4.71
CA VAL A 195 -10.73 6.72 4.55
C VAL A 195 -11.54 7.48 5.59
N PRO A 196 -12.15 8.62 5.25
CA PRO A 196 -12.93 9.41 6.20
C PRO A 196 -14.22 8.68 6.59
N MET A 197 -14.59 8.76 7.86
CA MET A 197 -15.89 8.25 8.35
C MET A 197 -17.03 9.20 8.01
N THR A 198 -16.72 10.47 7.72
CA THR A 198 -17.68 11.49 7.26
C THR A 198 -17.08 12.28 6.11
N LEU A 199 -17.90 12.64 5.11
CA LEU A 199 -17.45 13.44 3.96
C LEU A 199 -17.06 14.88 4.32
N SER A 200 -17.40 15.34 5.52
CA SER A 200 -16.99 16.64 6.06
C SER A 200 -15.62 16.62 6.74
N TYR A 201 -14.97 15.46 6.81
CA TYR A 201 -13.64 15.34 7.39
C TYR A 201 -12.62 16.11 6.55
N SER A 202 -11.81 16.97 7.18
CA SER A 202 -10.67 17.66 6.59
C SER A 202 -9.38 17.14 7.24
N TYR A 203 -8.47 16.65 6.39
CA TYR A 203 -7.19 16.16 6.86
C TYR A 203 -6.23 17.32 7.19
N LEU A 204 -6.51 18.52 6.66
CA LEU A 204 -5.74 19.72 6.98
C LEU A 204 -6.12 20.27 8.36
N ASP A 205 -7.43 20.32 8.67
CA ASP A 205 -7.91 20.87 9.95
C ASP A 205 -7.58 19.95 11.13
N ALA A 206 -7.60 18.61 10.93
CA ALA A 206 -7.25 17.64 11.95
C ALA A 206 -5.78 17.73 12.46
N GLY A 207 -4.93 18.49 11.80
CA GLY A 207 -3.55 18.74 12.20
C GLY A 207 -3.34 20.06 12.95
N ASP A 208 -4.30 21.01 12.87
CA ASP A 208 -4.18 22.31 13.56
C ASP A 208 -4.70 22.25 15.01
N ASP A 209 -5.58 21.28 15.31
CA ASP A 209 -6.10 21.10 16.68
C ASP A 209 -5.09 20.49 17.67
N SER A 210 -3.93 20.00 17.17
CA SER A 210 -2.85 19.50 18.03
C SER A 210 -1.86 20.56 18.50
N ASP A 211 -1.90 21.80 17.94
CA ASP A 211 -0.95 22.88 18.29
C ASP A 211 -1.57 24.02 19.11
N GLY A 212 -2.82 23.91 19.53
CA GLY A 212 -3.48 24.98 20.24
C GLY A 212 -4.49 24.52 21.27
N ASP A 213 -4.04 24.05 22.44
CA ASP A 213 -4.66 24.34 23.75
C ASP A 213 -3.84 23.63 24.83
N ASP A 214 -2.80 24.31 25.27
CA ASP A 214 -2.11 24.06 26.52
C ASP A 214 -2.96 24.68 27.68
N ASP A 215 -4.13 24.06 27.99
CA ASP A 215 -4.88 24.32 29.21
C ASP A 215 -5.84 23.16 29.56
N GLY A 216 -5.28 22.08 30.15
CA GLY A 216 -6.10 21.04 30.79
C GLY A 216 -5.27 19.79 31.09
N PRO A 217 -5.52 19.05 32.17
CA PRO A 217 -4.49 18.38 32.93
C PRO A 217 -3.76 17.30 32.10
N ALA A 218 -2.48 17.52 31.93
CA ALA A 218 -1.49 16.53 31.62
C ALA A 218 -1.59 15.39 32.64
N ASP A 219 -2.03 14.22 32.18
CA ASP A 219 -1.74 12.94 32.82
C ASP A 219 -2.01 11.82 31.81
N THR A 220 -1.12 11.69 30.84
CA THR A 220 -0.87 10.42 30.19
C THR A 220 0.61 10.36 29.75
N GLU A 221 1.51 10.62 30.71
CA GLU A 221 2.82 10.00 30.67
C GLU A 221 2.59 8.50 30.87
N SER A 222 2.45 7.75 29.78
CA SER A 222 2.68 6.31 29.82
C SER A 222 4.17 6.12 30.00
N SER A 223 4.57 6.07 31.26
CA SER A 223 5.87 5.64 31.73
C SER A 223 6.23 4.31 31.09
N VAL A 224 7.28 4.33 30.30
CA VAL A 224 7.91 3.16 29.67
C VAL A 224 8.73 2.35 30.69
N ASP A 225 8.68 2.73 31.99
CA ASP A 225 9.53 2.15 33.04
C ASP A 225 8.87 1.02 33.86
N ASP A 226 7.60 0.65 33.62
CA ASP A 226 6.92 -0.36 34.44
C ASP A 226 6.86 -1.78 33.81
N ALA A 227 7.60 -2.03 32.70
CA ALA A 227 7.58 -3.34 32.02
C ALA A 227 8.69 -4.31 32.46
N GLU A 228 9.63 -3.93 33.32
CA GLU A 228 10.72 -4.83 33.74
C GLU A 228 10.47 -5.58 35.08
N ASP A 229 9.47 -5.23 35.87
CA ASP A 229 9.23 -5.87 37.18
C ASP A 229 8.08 -6.92 37.25
N ALA A 230 7.48 -7.29 36.11
CA ALA A 230 6.35 -8.25 36.09
C ALA A 230 6.74 -9.73 35.93
N VAL A 231 7.99 -10.12 36.12
CA VAL A 231 8.47 -11.52 36.00
C VAL A 231 8.83 -12.14 37.36
N ALA A 232 8.23 -11.80 38.44
CA ALA A 232 8.42 -12.53 39.68
C ALA A 232 7.25 -12.38 40.67
N ASN A 233 6.06 -12.96 40.39
CA ASN A 233 5.21 -13.50 41.47
C ASN A 233 4.02 -14.31 40.88
N PRO A 234 3.95 -15.63 41.08
CA PRO A 234 2.84 -16.46 40.57
C PRO A 234 1.66 -16.62 41.56
N ASP A 235 1.59 -15.87 42.66
CA ASP A 235 0.50 -15.99 43.63
C ASP A 235 -0.05 -14.61 44.04
N GLY A 236 -1.06 -14.15 43.32
CA GLY A 236 -1.79 -12.95 43.66
C GLY A 236 -3.07 -12.83 42.86
N ALA A 237 -4.12 -13.50 43.36
CA ALA A 237 -5.48 -13.36 42.87
C ALA A 237 -6.04 -11.97 43.19
N ASP A 238 -6.93 -11.49 42.28
CA ASP A 238 -7.88 -10.40 42.47
C ASP A 238 -7.30 -8.97 42.59
N ALA A 239 -7.09 -8.34 41.42
CA ALA A 239 -7.27 -6.91 41.32
C ALA A 239 -8.02 -6.61 40.01
N ASP A 240 -9.26 -6.16 40.23
CA ASP A 240 -10.21 -5.60 39.27
C ASP A 240 -9.57 -4.30 38.70
N HIS A 241 -8.72 -4.44 37.69
CA HIS A 241 -8.28 -3.31 36.89
C HIS A 241 -9.41 -3.04 35.89
N PRO A 242 -10.00 -1.83 35.89
CA PRO A 242 -10.94 -1.47 34.85
C PRO A 242 -10.21 -1.59 33.51
N GLU A 243 -10.64 -2.52 32.66
CA GLU A 243 -10.22 -2.54 31.26
C GLU A 243 -10.43 -1.12 30.72
N ALA A 244 -9.35 -0.42 30.42
CA ALA A 244 -9.43 0.86 29.74
C ALA A 244 -10.23 0.61 28.46
N GLU A 245 -11.45 1.13 28.40
CA GLU A 245 -12.34 1.00 27.24
C GLU A 245 -11.57 1.52 26.04
N ARG A 246 -11.13 0.61 25.18
CA ARG A 246 -10.50 0.99 23.92
C ARG A 246 -11.53 1.78 23.12
N PRO A 247 -11.22 2.99 22.63
CA PRO A 247 -12.17 3.80 21.90
C PRO A 247 -12.75 2.97 20.75
N ASP A 248 -14.08 2.97 20.66
CA ASP A 248 -14.80 2.24 19.62
C ASP A 248 -14.33 2.77 18.25
N ILE A 249 -14.22 1.88 17.25
CA ILE A 249 -13.79 2.28 15.89
C ILE A 249 -14.72 3.35 15.30
N THR A 250 -15.96 3.40 15.78
CA THR A 250 -16.96 4.41 15.42
C THR A 250 -16.65 5.81 15.93
N ASP A 251 -15.79 5.95 16.95
CA ASP A 251 -15.36 7.23 17.51
C ASP A 251 -14.16 7.83 16.77
N ARG A 252 -13.63 7.14 15.76
CA ARG A 252 -12.53 7.63 14.92
C ARG A 252 -13.07 8.41 13.74
N ASP A 253 -12.47 9.53 13.43
CA ASP A 253 -12.86 10.39 12.28
C ASP A 253 -12.42 9.84 10.93
N ALA A 254 -11.36 9.04 10.89
CA ALA A 254 -10.84 8.40 9.67
C ALA A 254 -10.13 7.07 9.96
N ILE A 255 -10.06 6.20 8.95
CA ILE A 255 -9.27 4.96 8.94
C ILE A 255 -8.08 5.18 8.01
N PHE A 256 -6.87 4.80 8.47
CA PHE A 256 -5.64 4.88 7.70
C PHE A 256 -5.23 3.47 7.25
N ILE A 257 -4.94 3.31 5.94
CA ILE A 257 -4.54 2.04 5.35
C ILE A 257 -3.26 2.27 4.55
N GLY A 258 -2.22 1.46 4.79
CA GLY A 258 -0.96 1.57 4.08
C GLY A 258 -1.14 1.38 2.56
N LEU A 259 -0.58 2.27 1.75
CA LEU A 259 -0.56 2.11 0.28
C LEU A 259 0.13 0.79 -0.12
N GLY A 260 1.15 0.37 0.62
CA GLY A 260 1.85 -0.91 0.42
C GLY A 260 0.93 -2.12 0.46
N ASP A 261 -0.12 -2.08 1.30
CA ASP A 261 -1.09 -3.17 1.43
C ASP A 261 -1.92 -3.37 0.16
N ALA A 262 -2.15 -2.30 -0.62
CA ALA A 262 -2.79 -2.39 -1.91
C ALA A 262 -1.81 -2.74 -3.04
N VAL A 263 -0.59 -2.18 -3.01
CA VAL A 263 0.42 -2.34 -4.07
C VAL A 263 1.00 -3.74 -4.10
N MET A 264 1.42 -4.29 -2.96
CA MET A 264 2.13 -5.58 -2.92
C MET A 264 1.32 -6.74 -3.50
N PRO A 265 0.08 -7.02 -3.05
CA PRO A 265 -0.72 -8.09 -3.67
C PRO A 265 -1.04 -7.80 -5.14
N THR A 266 -1.17 -6.52 -5.53
CA THR A 266 -1.42 -6.13 -6.92
C THR A 266 -0.22 -6.43 -7.83
N VAL A 267 1.02 -6.44 -7.32
CA VAL A 267 2.19 -6.92 -8.07
C VAL A 267 1.98 -8.35 -8.55
N MET A 268 1.43 -9.24 -7.70
CA MET A 268 1.12 -10.62 -8.12
C MET A 268 0.06 -10.66 -9.21
N VAL A 269 -1.00 -9.83 -9.09
CA VAL A 269 -2.06 -9.74 -10.11
C VAL A 269 -1.48 -9.32 -11.46
N ALA A 270 -0.64 -8.27 -11.49
CA ALA A 270 0.00 -7.77 -12.71
C ALA A 270 1.05 -8.74 -13.27
N SER A 271 1.83 -9.40 -12.40
CA SER A 271 2.78 -10.45 -12.80
C SER A 271 2.05 -11.66 -13.42
N ALA A 272 0.95 -12.11 -12.82
CA ALA A 272 0.11 -13.17 -13.35
C ALA A 272 -0.48 -12.81 -14.73
N ALA A 273 -0.93 -11.56 -14.88
CA ALA A 273 -1.45 -11.06 -16.14
C ALA A 273 -0.41 -11.07 -17.27
N PHE A 274 0.86 -10.81 -16.93
CA PHE A 274 1.94 -10.64 -17.89
C PHE A 274 2.71 -11.93 -18.18
N PHE A 275 3.02 -12.74 -17.16
CA PHE A 275 3.90 -13.91 -17.29
C PHE A 275 3.17 -15.26 -17.31
N ALA A 276 1.92 -15.37 -16.84
CA ALA A 276 1.22 -16.63 -16.90
C ALA A 276 0.80 -16.95 -18.34
N GLU A 277 1.14 -18.14 -18.81
CA GLU A 277 0.81 -18.65 -20.14
C GLU A 277 -0.67 -19.06 -20.21
N ALA A 278 -1.58 -18.11 -20.05
CA ALA A 278 -3.02 -18.31 -20.07
C ALA A 278 -3.70 -17.34 -21.05
N GLU A 279 -4.79 -17.79 -21.70
CA GLU A 279 -5.51 -16.96 -22.65
C GLU A 279 -6.11 -15.71 -21.99
N PRO A 280 -6.05 -14.53 -22.63
CA PRO A 280 -6.67 -13.32 -22.11
C PRO A 280 -8.20 -13.47 -22.12
N LEU A 281 -8.83 -13.08 -21.02
CA LEU A 281 -10.30 -13.11 -20.86
C LEU A 281 -10.99 -11.93 -21.56
N VAL A 282 -10.29 -10.80 -21.66
CA VAL A 282 -10.82 -9.55 -22.22
C VAL A 282 -9.81 -8.97 -23.21
N SER A 283 -10.25 -8.62 -24.41
CA SER A 283 -9.39 -7.96 -25.40
C SER A 283 -9.07 -6.52 -24.97
N GLY A 284 -7.80 -6.14 -24.99
CA GLY A 284 -7.33 -4.78 -24.67
C GLY A 284 -7.00 -4.51 -23.19
N ILE A 285 -7.18 -5.50 -22.32
CA ILE A 285 -6.71 -5.47 -20.93
C ILE A 285 -5.93 -6.76 -20.67
N ALA A 286 -4.77 -6.65 -20.05
CA ALA A 286 -3.98 -7.81 -19.65
C ALA A 286 -4.65 -8.55 -18.49
N LEU A 287 -5.77 -9.22 -18.76
CA LEU A 287 -6.53 -9.98 -17.77
C LEU A 287 -6.71 -11.42 -18.26
N ASN A 288 -6.07 -12.36 -17.59
CA ASN A 288 -6.22 -13.80 -17.77
C ASN A 288 -6.86 -14.43 -16.51
N LEU A 289 -7.20 -15.70 -16.55
CA LEU A 289 -7.83 -16.38 -15.41
C LEU A 289 -6.95 -16.38 -14.15
N PRO A 290 -5.62 -16.65 -14.21
CA PRO A 290 -4.74 -16.53 -13.04
C PRO A 290 -4.73 -15.13 -12.39
N ALA A 291 -4.71 -14.07 -13.20
CA ALA A 291 -4.76 -12.69 -12.71
C ALA A 291 -6.12 -12.36 -12.09
N LEU A 292 -7.22 -12.79 -12.71
CA LEU A 292 -8.57 -12.57 -12.18
C LEU A 292 -8.75 -13.25 -10.82
N THR A 293 -8.33 -14.50 -10.71
CA THR A 293 -8.45 -15.24 -9.43
C THR A 293 -7.51 -14.70 -8.36
N SER A 294 -6.32 -14.20 -8.73
CA SER A 294 -5.41 -13.48 -7.84
C SER A 294 -6.05 -12.18 -7.30
N LEU A 295 -6.68 -11.39 -8.18
CA LEU A 295 -7.44 -10.20 -7.83
C LEU A 295 -8.56 -10.54 -6.84
N LEU A 296 -9.39 -11.53 -7.15
CA LEU A 296 -10.48 -11.97 -6.27
C LEU A 296 -9.96 -12.51 -4.93
N GLY A 297 -8.85 -13.24 -4.93
CA GLY A 297 -8.18 -13.71 -3.73
C GLY A 297 -7.70 -12.56 -2.84
N THR A 298 -7.10 -11.53 -3.44
CA THR A 298 -6.72 -10.30 -2.73
C THR A 298 -7.94 -9.60 -2.11
N MET A 299 -9.03 -9.46 -2.88
CA MET A 299 -10.26 -8.83 -2.37
C MET A 299 -10.89 -9.65 -1.23
N ALA A 300 -10.86 -10.98 -1.32
CA ALA A 300 -11.30 -11.84 -0.22
C ALA A 300 -10.43 -11.65 1.03
N GLY A 301 -9.10 -11.59 0.87
CA GLY A 301 -8.16 -11.28 1.95
C GLY A 301 -8.43 -9.92 2.60
N LEU A 302 -8.71 -8.89 1.79
CA LEU A 302 -9.07 -7.56 2.26
C LEU A 302 -10.36 -7.57 3.09
N LEU A 303 -11.40 -8.24 2.61
CA LEU A 303 -12.67 -8.33 3.34
C LEU A 303 -12.51 -9.05 4.68
N VAL A 304 -11.70 -10.12 4.73
CA VAL A 304 -11.36 -10.82 5.97
C VAL A 304 -10.58 -9.89 6.90
N LEU A 305 -9.59 -9.17 6.40
CA LEU A 305 -8.80 -8.21 7.18
C LEU A 305 -9.70 -7.12 7.78
N LEU A 306 -10.53 -6.48 6.95
CA LEU A 306 -11.46 -5.45 7.42
C LEU A 306 -12.42 -5.98 8.49
N TRP A 307 -12.95 -7.20 8.30
CA TRP A 307 -13.81 -7.84 9.30
C TRP A 307 -13.07 -8.09 10.62
N MET A 308 -11.77 -8.46 10.59
CA MET A 308 -10.95 -8.67 11.78
C MET A 308 -10.63 -7.35 12.49
N VAL A 309 -10.27 -6.31 11.73
CA VAL A 309 -9.99 -4.96 12.24
C VAL A 309 -11.23 -4.37 12.91
N LEU A 310 -12.42 -4.54 12.31
CA LEU A 310 -13.69 -4.10 12.89
C LEU A 310 -14.06 -4.80 14.20
N LYS A 311 -13.43 -5.93 14.52
CA LYS A 311 -13.53 -6.62 15.82
C LYS A 311 -12.54 -6.12 16.86
N GLY A 312 -11.83 -5.02 16.59
CA GLY A 312 -10.92 -4.35 17.54
C GLY A 312 -9.61 -5.09 17.81
N ARG A 313 -9.17 -5.97 16.91
CA ARG A 313 -7.90 -6.68 17.04
C ARG A 313 -6.87 -6.09 16.05
N ALA A 314 -5.67 -5.78 16.52
CA ALA A 314 -4.55 -5.47 15.65
C ALA A 314 -4.14 -6.73 14.87
N HIS A 315 -4.06 -6.63 13.53
CA HIS A 315 -3.69 -7.75 12.66
C HIS A 315 -2.70 -7.29 11.60
N ALA A 316 -1.74 -8.17 11.29
CA ALA A 316 -0.87 -7.99 10.14
C ALA A 316 -1.71 -8.10 8.84
N GLY A 317 -1.65 -7.08 8.00
CA GLY A 317 -2.46 -6.98 6.78
C GLY A 317 -1.92 -7.82 5.63
N LEU A 318 -0.61 -7.73 5.41
CA LEU A 318 0.05 -8.39 4.27
C LEU A 318 -0.09 -9.93 4.24
N PRO A 319 -0.07 -10.68 5.36
CA PRO A 319 -0.28 -12.12 5.31
C PRO A 319 -1.62 -12.53 4.69
N LEU A 320 -2.69 -11.79 5.00
CA LEU A 320 -4.02 -12.07 4.46
C LEU A 320 -4.14 -11.65 2.99
N LEU A 321 -3.65 -10.47 2.65
CA LEU A 321 -3.71 -9.90 1.31
C LEU A 321 -2.81 -10.67 0.33
N ASN A 322 -1.55 -10.86 0.69
CA ASN A 322 -0.58 -11.59 -0.13
C ASN A 322 -0.93 -13.08 -0.22
N GLY A 323 -1.38 -13.68 0.89
CA GLY A 323 -1.85 -15.06 0.92
C GLY A 323 -3.06 -15.25 0.00
N GLY A 324 -4.00 -14.31 0.01
CA GLY A 324 -5.13 -14.26 -0.91
C GLY A 324 -4.71 -14.14 -2.37
N ALA A 325 -3.77 -13.21 -2.67
CA ALA A 325 -3.23 -13.01 -4.02
C ALA A 325 -2.53 -14.27 -4.56
N ILE A 326 -1.61 -14.84 -3.79
CA ILE A 326 -0.85 -16.05 -4.17
C ILE A 326 -1.79 -17.26 -4.30
N GLY A 327 -2.67 -17.47 -3.31
CA GLY A 327 -3.63 -18.57 -3.32
C GLY A 327 -4.59 -18.49 -4.50
N GLY A 328 -5.15 -17.29 -4.74
CA GLY A 328 -6.00 -17.02 -5.90
C GLY A 328 -5.27 -17.26 -7.22
N TYR A 329 -4.04 -16.75 -7.34
CA TYR A 329 -3.18 -16.97 -8.50
C TYR A 329 -2.99 -18.48 -8.78
N LEU A 330 -2.56 -19.25 -7.78
CA LEU A 330 -2.29 -20.69 -7.97
C LEU A 330 -3.56 -21.45 -8.36
N ILE A 331 -4.70 -21.13 -7.77
CA ILE A 331 -5.99 -21.73 -8.14
C ILE A 331 -6.29 -21.45 -9.61
N GLY A 332 -6.17 -20.20 -10.04
CA GLY A 332 -6.43 -19.80 -11.43
C GLY A 332 -5.46 -20.39 -12.42
N ALA A 333 -4.17 -20.49 -12.09
CA ALA A 333 -3.14 -21.10 -12.91
C ALA A 333 -3.42 -22.60 -13.13
N LEU A 334 -3.71 -23.33 -12.08
CA LEU A 334 -4.09 -24.74 -12.17
C LEU A 334 -5.41 -24.93 -12.93
N ALA A 335 -6.40 -24.06 -12.72
CA ALA A 335 -7.68 -24.09 -13.43
C ALA A 335 -7.52 -23.76 -14.92
N SER A 336 -6.49 -22.99 -15.30
CA SER A 336 -6.11 -22.73 -16.70
C SER A 336 -5.36 -23.91 -17.36
N GLY A 337 -5.11 -25.00 -16.62
CA GLY A 337 -4.39 -26.17 -17.11
C GLY A 337 -2.88 -26.08 -17.01
N LEU A 338 -2.33 -25.05 -16.35
CA LEU A 338 -0.90 -24.95 -16.10
C LEU A 338 -0.47 -26.00 -15.06
N THR A 339 0.69 -26.61 -15.27
CA THR A 339 1.32 -27.46 -14.26
C THR A 339 1.83 -26.60 -13.09
N LEU A 340 2.05 -27.22 -11.92
CA LEU A 340 2.57 -26.49 -10.78
C LEU A 340 3.95 -25.85 -11.04
N THR A 341 4.80 -26.51 -11.82
CA THR A 341 6.10 -25.96 -12.24
C THR A 341 5.93 -24.72 -13.10
N GLN A 342 5.07 -24.76 -14.11
CA GLN A 342 4.73 -23.60 -14.94
C GLN A 342 4.09 -22.46 -14.10
N ALA A 343 3.19 -22.81 -13.19
CA ALA A 343 2.58 -21.82 -12.28
C ALA A 343 3.60 -21.17 -11.35
N LEU A 344 4.69 -21.86 -11.02
CA LEU A 344 5.80 -21.30 -10.24
C LEU A 344 6.84 -20.57 -11.13
N GLY A 345 6.69 -20.59 -12.44
CA GLY A 345 7.66 -19.99 -13.38
C GLY A 345 8.98 -20.74 -13.45
N LEU A 346 8.96 -22.08 -13.27
CA LEU A 346 10.10 -23.01 -13.29
C LEU A 346 10.11 -23.87 -14.54
#